data_3c86d3fd01e8ed6e54dda05876c5849b
#
_entry.id   3c86d3fd01e8ed6e54dda05876c5849b
#
_cell.length_a   1.000
_cell.length_b   1.000
_cell.length_c   1.000
_cell.angle_alpha   90.00
_cell.angle_beta   90.00
_cell.angle_gamma   90.00
#
_symmetry.space_group_name_H-M   'P 1'
#
loop_
_entity.id
_entity.type
_entity.pdbx_description
1 polymer ?
#
loop_
_entity_poly.entity_id
_entity_poly.type
_entity_poly.pdbx_seq_one_letter_code
_entity_poly.pdbx_strand_id
1 'polypeptide(L)'
;LRCLYVQEDIAPSFIKMLTGAMDTLGVGQPWEVSTDVGPVIDEPARAKIAAHTEAHKANIIHQLQTPQAGTFIAPTLIRVSGIVEMKEEIFGPILHLVTFKSQELDQIINDINDTGYGLTFGLHTRIDDRVQHVSDRIKAGNIYINRNQIGAIVGSQPFGGTGLSGTGPKAGGPDYLLRFRAVQPAGDAGEWPTTQIELPTNPNKPPIIGEHAL
;
A
#
# COMPACT_ATOMS: atom_id res chain seq x y z
N LEU A 1 -1.07 -0.25 -4.77
CA LEU A 1 0.36 0.05 -4.69
C LEU A 1 0.58 1.53 -5.02
N ARG A 2 1.16 2.27 -4.08
CA ARG A 2 1.37 3.72 -4.20
C ARG A 2 2.72 4.06 -4.82
N CYS A 3 3.77 3.39 -4.37
CA CYS A 3 5.13 3.59 -4.82
C CYS A 3 5.85 2.24 -4.97
N LEU A 4 6.54 2.07 -6.08
CA LEU A 4 7.29 0.88 -6.41
C LEU A 4 8.79 1.22 -6.45
N TYR A 5 9.55 0.59 -5.57
CA TYR A 5 11.01 0.68 -5.57
C TYR A 5 11.61 -0.50 -6.32
N VAL A 6 12.45 -0.25 -7.30
CA VAL A 6 13.11 -1.26 -8.12
C VAL A 6 14.62 -1.04 -8.07
N GLN A 7 15.36 -2.09 -7.71
CA GLN A 7 16.83 -2.01 -7.67
C GLN A 7 17.38 -1.70 -9.07
N GLU A 8 18.36 -0.80 -9.15
CA GLU A 8 18.86 -0.26 -10.43
C GLU A 8 19.34 -1.33 -11.42
N ASP A 9 19.96 -2.41 -10.90
CA ASP A 9 20.50 -3.48 -11.74
C ASP A 9 19.44 -4.20 -12.59
N ILE A 10 18.21 -4.30 -12.09
CA ILE A 10 17.12 -4.97 -12.78
C ILE A 10 16.11 -3.99 -13.40
N ALA A 11 16.20 -2.70 -13.06
CA ALA A 11 15.19 -1.71 -13.41
C ALA A 11 14.90 -1.63 -14.92
N PRO A 12 15.89 -1.65 -15.85
CA PRO A 12 15.60 -1.58 -17.28
C PRO A 12 14.73 -2.76 -17.77
N SER A 13 15.08 -3.98 -17.37
CA SER A 13 14.32 -5.18 -17.75
C SER A 13 12.95 -5.21 -17.09
N PHE A 14 12.88 -4.84 -15.81
CA PHE A 14 11.64 -4.78 -15.07
C PHE A 14 10.66 -3.75 -15.65
N ILE A 15 11.11 -2.54 -15.95
CA ILE A 15 10.29 -1.48 -16.56
C ILE A 15 9.75 -1.94 -17.91
N LYS A 16 10.58 -2.57 -18.74
CA LYS A 16 10.14 -3.12 -20.02
C LYS A 16 9.02 -4.14 -19.86
N MET A 17 9.14 -5.05 -18.89
CA MET A 17 8.10 -6.06 -18.62
C MET A 17 6.83 -5.39 -18.06
N LEU A 18 6.98 -4.43 -17.15
CA LEU A 18 5.86 -3.70 -16.55
C LEU A 18 5.07 -2.92 -17.60
N THR A 19 5.74 -2.16 -18.45
CA THR A 19 5.06 -1.42 -19.53
C THR A 19 4.39 -2.35 -20.53
N GLY A 20 5.02 -3.48 -20.90
CA GLY A 20 4.38 -4.48 -21.73
C GLY A 20 3.15 -5.12 -21.08
N ALA A 21 3.18 -5.35 -19.77
CA ALA A 21 2.00 -5.82 -19.05
C ALA A 21 0.89 -4.73 -18.97
N MET A 22 1.26 -3.47 -18.80
CA MET A 22 0.31 -2.35 -18.86
C MET A 22 -0.40 -2.29 -20.21
N ASP A 23 0.30 -2.51 -21.32
CA ASP A 23 -0.27 -2.48 -22.67
C ASP A 23 -1.35 -3.56 -22.91
N THR A 24 -1.41 -4.59 -22.06
CA THR A 24 -2.47 -5.62 -22.12
C THR A 24 -3.74 -5.25 -21.36
N LEU A 25 -3.74 -4.16 -20.58
CA LEU A 25 -4.89 -3.76 -19.78
C LEU A 25 -6.00 -3.15 -20.65
N GLY A 26 -7.22 -3.68 -20.50
CA GLY A 26 -8.44 -3.09 -21.05
C GLY A 26 -8.95 -1.94 -20.17
N VAL A 27 -9.01 -0.73 -20.72
CA VAL A 27 -9.61 0.43 -20.04
C VAL A 27 -10.99 0.69 -20.62
N GLY A 28 -12.04 0.58 -19.81
CA GLY A 28 -13.41 0.66 -20.32
C GLY A 28 -14.49 0.61 -19.25
N GLN A 29 -15.69 0.28 -19.68
CA GLN A 29 -16.84 0.20 -18.81
C GLN A 29 -16.78 -1.05 -17.91
N PRO A 30 -17.03 -0.92 -16.59
CA PRO A 30 -16.78 -2.00 -15.62
C PRO A 30 -17.73 -3.20 -15.74
N TRP A 31 -18.85 -3.09 -16.47
CA TRP A 31 -19.73 -4.24 -16.75
C TRP A 31 -19.28 -5.10 -17.94
N GLU A 32 -18.26 -4.68 -18.66
CA GLU A 32 -17.65 -5.50 -19.71
C GLU A 32 -16.57 -6.39 -19.10
N VAL A 33 -16.64 -7.69 -19.32
CA VAL A 33 -15.72 -8.69 -18.73
C VAL A 33 -14.26 -8.45 -19.15
N SER A 34 -14.04 -7.82 -20.29
CA SER A 34 -12.72 -7.48 -20.82
C SER A 34 -12.10 -6.23 -20.19
N THR A 35 -12.81 -5.53 -19.31
CA THR A 35 -12.31 -4.31 -18.67
C THR A 35 -11.51 -4.65 -17.41
N ASP A 36 -10.26 -4.23 -17.38
CA ASP A 36 -9.39 -4.33 -16.19
C ASP A 36 -9.43 -3.05 -15.35
N VAL A 37 -9.58 -1.88 -16.01
CA VAL A 37 -9.54 -0.56 -15.37
C VAL A 37 -10.77 0.25 -15.75
N GLY A 38 -11.60 0.54 -14.78
CA GLY A 38 -12.81 1.36 -14.92
C GLY A 38 -12.57 2.87 -14.74
N PRO A 39 -13.64 3.69 -14.75
CA PRO A 39 -13.57 5.11 -14.46
C PRO A 39 -13.28 5.35 -12.98
N VAL A 40 -12.74 6.52 -12.65
CA VAL A 40 -12.67 7.01 -11.27
C VAL A 40 -14.04 7.48 -10.78
N ILE A 41 -14.17 7.62 -9.46
CA ILE A 41 -15.48 7.77 -8.80
C ILE A 41 -16.29 8.98 -9.29
N ASP A 42 -15.62 10.12 -9.51
CA ASP A 42 -16.28 11.36 -9.88
C ASP A 42 -15.32 12.34 -10.60
N GLU A 43 -15.86 13.47 -11.04
CA GLU A 43 -15.11 14.51 -11.75
C GLU A 43 -14.08 15.22 -10.87
N PRO A 44 -14.35 15.55 -9.58
CA PRO A 44 -13.33 16.07 -8.69
C PRO A 44 -12.11 15.15 -8.54
N ALA A 45 -12.32 13.84 -8.39
CA ALA A 45 -11.24 12.86 -8.36
C ALA A 45 -10.46 12.83 -9.67
N ARG A 46 -11.18 12.82 -10.81
CA ARG A 46 -10.55 12.90 -12.15
C ARG A 46 -9.68 14.15 -12.29
N ALA A 47 -10.21 15.31 -11.94
CA ALA A 47 -9.49 16.58 -12.05
C ALA A 47 -8.22 16.61 -11.18
N LYS A 48 -8.30 16.11 -9.94
CA LYS A 48 -7.15 16.02 -9.03
C LYS A 48 -6.05 15.13 -9.60
N ILE A 49 -6.41 13.94 -10.08
CA ILE A 49 -5.44 12.98 -10.63
C ILE A 49 -4.84 13.52 -11.94
N ALA A 50 -5.65 14.14 -12.79
CA ALA A 50 -5.18 14.75 -14.03
C ALA A 50 -4.18 15.88 -13.75
N ALA A 51 -4.45 16.74 -12.77
CA ALA A 51 -3.53 17.79 -12.35
C ALA A 51 -2.19 17.22 -11.84
N HIS A 52 -2.23 16.13 -11.05
CA HIS A 52 -1.03 15.43 -10.61
C HIS A 52 -0.24 14.87 -11.79
N THR A 53 -0.91 14.22 -12.74
CA THR A 53 -0.27 13.65 -13.94
C THR A 53 0.37 14.74 -14.79
N GLU A 54 -0.31 15.88 -15.00
CA GLU A 54 0.24 17.01 -15.77
C GLU A 54 1.46 17.63 -15.05
N ALA A 55 1.42 17.77 -13.74
CA ALA A 55 2.56 18.25 -12.95
C ALA A 55 3.82 17.37 -13.10
N HIS A 56 3.63 16.08 -13.37
CA HIS A 56 4.71 15.11 -13.55
C HIS A 56 4.93 14.70 -15.01
N LYS A 57 4.40 15.45 -15.97
CA LYS A 57 4.41 15.11 -17.40
C LYS A 57 5.80 14.77 -17.97
N ALA A 58 6.82 15.49 -17.54
CA ALA A 58 8.21 15.24 -17.96
C ALA A 58 8.78 13.90 -17.42
N ASN A 59 8.16 13.34 -16.40
CA ASN A 59 8.60 12.13 -15.72
C ASN A 59 7.74 10.90 -16.06
N ILE A 60 6.77 11.03 -16.95
CA ILE A 60 5.95 9.90 -17.39
C ILE A 60 6.83 8.92 -18.17
N ILE A 61 6.87 7.68 -17.68
CA ILE A 61 7.55 6.57 -18.35
C ILE A 61 6.63 5.93 -19.38
N HIS A 62 5.36 5.74 -19.01
CA HIS A 62 4.35 5.08 -19.83
C HIS A 62 2.94 5.51 -19.44
N GLN A 63 2.05 5.62 -20.42
CA GLN A 63 0.66 5.98 -20.21
C GLN A 63 -0.24 5.33 -21.27
N LEU A 64 -1.33 4.74 -20.84
CA LEU A 64 -2.30 4.11 -21.72
C LEU A 64 -3.29 5.13 -22.31
N GLN A 65 -4.06 4.68 -23.29
CA GLN A 65 -5.19 5.42 -23.82
C GLN A 65 -6.46 5.16 -23.02
N THR A 66 -7.38 6.10 -23.00
CA THR A 66 -8.67 5.99 -22.30
C THR A 66 -9.83 6.38 -23.21
N PRO A 67 -11.05 5.91 -22.91
CA PRO A 67 -12.27 6.43 -23.53
C PRO A 67 -12.38 7.96 -23.36
N GLN A 68 -12.93 8.63 -24.38
CA GLN A 68 -13.12 10.09 -24.37
C GLN A 68 -14.25 10.56 -23.46
N ALA A 69 -15.26 9.70 -23.27
CA ALA A 69 -16.45 10.01 -22.47
C ALA A 69 -16.41 9.28 -21.12
N GLY A 70 -16.73 10.00 -20.06
CA GLY A 70 -16.72 9.48 -18.68
C GLY A 70 -15.55 9.99 -17.85
N THR A 71 -15.52 9.59 -16.59
CA THR A 71 -14.50 10.01 -15.62
C THR A 71 -13.25 9.11 -15.66
N PHE A 72 -12.73 8.83 -16.86
CA PHE A 72 -11.56 7.99 -17.01
C PHE A 72 -10.25 8.76 -16.75
N ILE A 73 -9.29 8.06 -16.16
CA ILE A 73 -7.89 8.45 -16.03
C ILE A 73 -7.04 7.36 -16.65
N ALA A 74 -6.09 7.76 -17.46
CA ALA A 74 -5.16 6.83 -18.09
C ALA A 74 -4.25 6.17 -17.05
N PRO A 75 -4.17 4.83 -17.00
CA PRO A 75 -3.13 4.14 -16.23
C PRO A 75 -1.75 4.71 -16.61
N THR A 76 -1.07 5.26 -15.63
CA THR A 76 0.17 6.02 -15.87
C THR A 76 1.27 5.57 -14.92
N LEU A 77 2.46 5.33 -15.48
CA LEU A 77 3.68 5.04 -14.75
C LEU A 77 4.56 6.31 -14.73
N ILE A 78 4.83 6.82 -13.54
CA ILE A 78 5.58 8.06 -13.33
C ILE A 78 6.87 7.75 -12.58
N ARG A 79 8.01 8.29 -13.05
CA ARG A 79 9.27 8.23 -12.31
C ARG A 79 9.31 9.32 -11.25
N VAL A 80 9.71 8.94 -10.04
CA VAL A 80 9.94 9.88 -8.93
C VAL A 80 11.29 9.58 -8.27
N SER A 81 11.80 10.52 -7.51
CA SER A 81 13.09 10.38 -6.80
C SER A 81 12.98 9.55 -5.51
N GLY A 82 11.79 9.50 -4.91
CA GLY A 82 11.51 8.77 -3.68
C GLY A 82 10.07 9.00 -3.22
N ILE A 83 9.64 8.23 -2.22
CA ILE A 83 8.28 8.36 -1.66
C ILE A 83 8.07 9.73 -1.00
N VAL A 84 9.13 10.38 -0.57
CA VAL A 84 9.10 11.73 0.04
C VAL A 84 8.59 12.82 -0.91
N GLU A 85 8.68 12.57 -2.23
CA GLU A 85 8.14 13.46 -3.27
C GLU A 85 6.60 13.43 -3.30
N MET A 86 6.02 12.36 -2.78
CA MET A 86 4.57 12.12 -2.79
C MET A 86 3.93 12.65 -1.50
N LYS A 87 3.54 13.91 -1.49
CA LYS A 87 2.95 14.60 -0.32
C LYS A 87 1.61 14.02 0.12
N GLU A 88 0.86 13.42 -0.81
CA GLU A 88 -0.45 12.84 -0.56
C GLU A 88 -0.64 11.57 -1.39
N GLU A 89 -1.63 10.76 -1.01
CA GLU A 89 -2.03 9.60 -1.79
C GLU A 89 -2.81 10.02 -3.03
N ILE A 90 -2.36 9.54 -4.20
CA ILE A 90 -3.08 9.70 -5.47
C ILE A 90 -3.94 8.47 -5.67
N PHE A 91 -5.21 8.60 -5.35
CA PHE A 91 -6.17 7.50 -5.35
C PHE A 91 -6.73 7.26 -6.76
N GLY A 92 -5.97 6.57 -7.60
CA GLY A 92 -6.30 6.30 -9.00
C GLY A 92 -5.26 5.41 -9.68
N PRO A 93 -5.36 5.18 -10.99
CA PRO A 93 -4.50 4.28 -11.74
C PRO A 93 -3.11 4.90 -12.03
N ILE A 94 -2.49 5.45 -11.02
CA ILE A 94 -1.15 6.07 -11.11
C ILE A 94 -0.18 5.26 -10.27
N LEU A 95 0.89 4.77 -10.88
CA LEU A 95 1.98 4.10 -10.20
C LEU A 95 3.25 4.96 -10.25
N HIS A 96 3.82 5.24 -9.09
CA HIS A 96 5.10 5.93 -8.98
C HIS A 96 6.23 4.91 -8.87
N LEU A 97 7.29 5.10 -9.64
CA LEU A 97 8.44 4.21 -9.71
C LEU A 97 9.71 4.95 -9.30
N VAL A 98 10.43 4.34 -8.37
CA VAL A 98 11.77 4.75 -7.93
C VAL A 98 12.78 3.68 -8.32
N THR A 99 13.93 4.07 -8.83
CA THR A 99 15.08 3.18 -8.95
C THR A 99 16.07 3.48 -7.82
N PHE A 100 16.65 2.45 -7.21
CA PHE A 100 17.53 2.60 -6.05
C PHE A 100 18.74 1.66 -6.12
N LYS A 101 19.82 2.05 -5.44
CA LYS A 101 21.00 1.21 -5.25
C LYS A 101 20.84 0.33 -4.02
N SER A 102 21.40 -0.88 -4.05
CA SER A 102 21.23 -1.84 -2.96
C SER A 102 21.67 -1.33 -1.58
N GLN A 103 22.65 -0.42 -1.53
CA GLN A 103 23.13 0.21 -0.30
C GLN A 103 22.18 1.30 0.26
N GLU A 104 21.18 1.71 -0.48
CA GLU A 104 20.20 2.74 -0.07
C GLU A 104 18.99 2.15 0.69
N LEU A 105 18.97 0.84 0.90
CA LEU A 105 17.82 0.13 1.48
C LEU A 105 17.38 0.68 2.83
N ASP A 106 18.34 0.96 3.73
CA ASP A 106 18.02 1.48 5.08
C ASP A 106 17.43 2.89 5.01
N GLN A 107 17.92 3.73 4.11
CA GLN A 107 17.35 5.06 3.88
C GLN A 107 15.92 4.96 3.35
N ILE A 108 15.67 4.06 2.41
CA ILE A 108 14.33 3.83 1.85
C ILE A 108 13.36 3.38 2.94
N ILE A 109 13.76 2.48 3.84
CA ILE A 109 12.94 2.06 4.97
C ILE A 109 12.58 3.25 5.86
N ASN A 110 13.56 4.12 6.16
CA ASN A 110 13.32 5.33 6.95
C ASN A 110 12.36 6.27 6.23
N ASP A 111 12.59 6.56 4.95
CA ASP A 111 11.74 7.44 4.14
C ASP A 111 10.29 6.95 4.09
N ILE A 112 10.09 5.64 3.95
CA ILE A 112 8.76 5.02 3.96
C ILE A 112 8.11 5.19 5.34
N ASN A 113 8.83 4.91 6.41
CA ASN A 113 8.31 5.04 7.78
C ASN A 113 7.98 6.48 8.14
N ASP A 114 8.76 7.44 7.66
CA ASP A 114 8.58 8.87 7.94
C ASP A 114 7.35 9.47 7.24
N THR A 115 6.79 8.77 6.25
CA THR A 115 5.47 9.17 5.70
C THR A 115 4.35 9.09 6.73
N GLY A 116 4.51 8.33 7.80
CA GLY A 116 3.49 8.06 8.81
C GLY A 116 2.38 7.11 8.36
N TYR A 117 2.34 6.71 7.09
CA TYR A 117 1.41 5.71 6.58
C TYR A 117 2.00 4.31 6.67
N GLY A 118 1.17 3.32 7.01
CA GLY A 118 1.62 1.94 7.17
C GLY A 118 0.47 0.94 7.07
N LEU A 119 -0.21 0.87 5.92
CA LEU A 119 -1.25 -0.13 5.69
C LEU A 119 -0.65 -1.45 5.21
N THR A 120 -0.04 -1.44 4.03
CA THR A 120 0.57 -2.62 3.43
C THR A 120 1.96 -2.31 2.91
N PHE A 121 2.84 -3.29 3.04
CA PHE A 121 4.18 -3.27 2.46
C PHE A 121 4.47 -4.59 1.77
N GLY A 122 5.03 -4.55 0.57
CA GLY A 122 5.41 -5.74 -0.20
C GLY A 122 6.91 -5.76 -0.46
N LEU A 123 7.55 -6.90 -0.21
CA LEU A 123 8.95 -7.14 -0.51
C LEU A 123 9.10 -8.35 -1.41
N HIS A 124 9.79 -8.18 -2.54
CA HIS A 124 10.18 -9.25 -3.43
C HIS A 124 11.69 -9.43 -3.40
N THR A 125 12.18 -10.53 -2.85
CA THR A 125 13.61 -10.84 -2.72
C THR A 125 13.81 -12.34 -2.59
N ARG A 126 15.00 -12.82 -2.97
CA ARG A 126 15.46 -14.21 -2.74
C ARG A 126 16.48 -14.30 -1.62
N ILE A 127 16.69 -13.21 -0.86
CA ILE A 127 17.71 -13.12 0.19
C ILE A 127 17.00 -13.10 1.53
N ASP A 128 17.09 -14.18 2.30
CA ASP A 128 16.40 -14.36 3.57
C ASP A 128 16.79 -13.31 4.63
N ASP A 129 18.08 -13.01 4.76
CA ASP A 129 18.55 -11.97 5.69
C ASP A 129 17.93 -10.60 5.38
N ARG A 130 17.69 -10.31 4.10
CA ARG A 130 17.01 -9.08 3.67
C ARG A 130 15.54 -9.06 4.11
N VAL A 131 14.86 -10.21 4.06
CA VAL A 131 13.48 -10.34 4.55
C VAL A 131 13.41 -9.96 6.03
N GLN A 132 14.27 -10.55 6.86
CA GLN A 132 14.29 -10.27 8.29
C GLN A 132 14.67 -8.81 8.56
N HIS A 133 15.72 -8.31 7.90
CA HIS A 133 16.22 -6.95 8.05
C HIS A 133 15.14 -5.89 7.76
N VAL A 134 14.38 -6.08 6.67
CA VAL A 134 13.31 -5.16 6.27
C VAL A 134 12.10 -5.31 7.19
N SER A 135 11.67 -6.54 7.46
CA SER A 135 10.47 -6.82 8.25
C SER A 135 10.56 -6.31 9.68
N ASP A 136 11.75 -6.29 10.26
CA ASP A 136 11.97 -5.79 11.61
C ASP A 136 11.94 -4.25 11.71
N ARG A 137 12.10 -3.56 10.58
CA ARG A 137 12.24 -2.09 10.54
C ARG A 137 11.06 -1.37 9.92
N ILE A 138 10.36 -2.00 8.99
CA ILE A 138 9.23 -1.36 8.32
C ILE A 138 8.01 -1.26 9.24
N LYS A 139 7.40 -0.08 9.31
CA LYS A 139 6.22 0.18 10.14
C LYS A 139 4.94 0.06 9.30
N ALA A 140 4.60 -1.16 8.92
CA ALA A 140 3.36 -1.44 8.19
C ALA A 140 2.51 -2.47 8.93
N GLY A 141 1.21 -2.33 8.81
CA GLY A 141 0.26 -3.25 9.44
C GLY A 141 0.31 -4.65 8.85
N ASN A 142 0.47 -4.78 7.54
CA ASN A 142 0.63 -6.06 6.85
C ASN A 142 1.85 -6.02 5.94
N ILE A 143 2.73 -7.02 6.09
CA ILE A 143 3.93 -7.19 5.29
C ILE A 143 3.77 -8.45 4.45
N TYR A 144 3.96 -8.32 3.14
CA TYR A 144 3.83 -9.41 2.17
C TYR A 144 5.19 -9.71 1.53
N ILE A 145 5.63 -10.96 1.63
CA ILE A 145 6.92 -11.40 1.09
C ILE A 145 6.69 -12.30 -0.12
N ASN A 146 7.26 -11.92 -1.27
CA ASN A 146 7.20 -12.66 -2.54
C ASN A 146 5.78 -12.97 -3.04
N ARG A 147 4.81 -12.13 -2.68
CA ARG A 147 3.42 -12.23 -3.12
C ARG A 147 2.82 -10.84 -3.34
N ASN A 148 1.64 -10.78 -3.95
CA ASN A 148 0.91 -9.54 -4.08
C ASN A 148 0.47 -9.02 -2.69
N GLN A 149 0.27 -7.70 -2.59
CA GLN A 149 -0.18 -7.00 -1.38
C GLN A 149 -1.64 -6.54 -1.48
N ILE A 150 -2.45 -7.24 -2.26
CA ILE A 150 -3.86 -6.91 -2.48
C ILE A 150 -4.71 -7.62 -1.44
N GLY A 151 -5.19 -6.84 -0.47
CA GLY A 151 -6.19 -7.28 0.49
C GLY A 151 -5.76 -8.40 1.44
N ALA A 152 -6.72 -8.89 2.17
CA ALA A 152 -6.58 -9.95 3.15
C ALA A 152 -7.70 -10.97 3.01
N ILE A 153 -7.47 -12.18 3.53
CA ILE A 153 -8.47 -13.24 3.55
C ILE A 153 -9.04 -13.31 4.98
N VAL A 154 -10.35 -13.17 5.10
CA VAL A 154 -11.06 -13.24 6.39
C VAL A 154 -10.71 -14.55 7.12
N GLY A 155 -10.38 -14.43 8.40
CA GLY A 155 -10.05 -15.57 9.27
C GLY A 155 -8.59 -16.05 9.19
N SER A 156 -7.86 -15.74 8.13
CA SER A 156 -6.45 -16.15 7.99
C SER A 156 -5.47 -14.99 7.99
N GLN A 157 -5.91 -13.82 7.55
CA GLN A 157 -5.06 -12.62 7.42
C GLN A 157 -5.76 -11.41 8.03
N PRO A 158 -5.64 -11.17 9.34
CA PRO A 158 -6.13 -9.94 9.95
C PRO A 158 -5.53 -8.73 9.26
N PHE A 159 -6.38 -7.78 8.88
CA PHE A 159 -6.00 -6.65 8.05
C PHE A 159 -6.21 -5.31 8.75
N GLY A 160 -5.18 -4.47 8.76
CA GLY A 160 -5.24 -3.15 9.34
C GLY A 160 -3.88 -2.46 9.35
N GLY A 161 -3.90 -1.14 9.24
CA GLY A 161 -2.71 -0.31 9.21
C GLY A 161 -2.24 0.17 10.58
N THR A 162 -1.11 0.85 10.57
CA THR A 162 -0.54 1.58 11.71
C THR A 162 -0.37 3.05 11.37
N GLY A 163 -0.14 3.90 12.38
CA GLY A 163 0.04 5.33 12.21
C GLY A 163 -1.17 5.99 11.57
N LEU A 164 -0.98 6.74 10.50
CA LEU A 164 -2.06 7.38 9.74
C LEU A 164 -2.99 6.41 9.01
N SER A 165 -2.60 5.14 8.89
CA SER A 165 -3.37 4.10 8.19
C SER A 165 -4.20 3.21 9.11
N GLY A 166 -4.19 3.42 10.43
CA GLY A 166 -4.98 2.61 11.34
C GLY A 166 -4.78 2.96 12.82
N THR A 167 -5.80 2.71 13.62
CA THR A 167 -5.88 3.14 15.03
C THR A 167 -5.99 2.01 16.02
N GLY A 168 -5.84 0.76 15.62
CA GLY A 168 -6.01 -0.32 16.59
C GLY A 168 -6.01 -1.71 16.01
N PRO A 169 -6.68 -2.67 16.67
CA PRO A 169 -6.64 -4.06 16.30
C PRO A 169 -7.10 -4.27 14.86
N LYS A 170 -6.42 -5.19 14.19
CA LYS A 170 -6.70 -5.50 12.79
C LYS A 170 -8.08 -6.14 12.63
N ALA A 171 -8.81 -5.74 11.59
CA ALA A 171 -10.08 -6.34 11.21
C ALA A 171 -9.90 -7.84 10.94
N GLY A 172 -10.82 -8.65 11.46
CA GLY A 172 -10.73 -10.12 11.41
C GLY A 172 -9.71 -10.75 12.37
N GLY A 173 -9.02 -9.95 13.17
CA GLY A 173 -8.11 -10.42 14.21
C GLY A 173 -8.81 -10.72 15.54
N PRO A 174 -8.14 -11.46 16.45
CA PRO A 174 -8.73 -11.90 17.73
C PRO A 174 -9.14 -10.74 18.63
N ASP A 175 -8.44 -9.61 18.55
CA ASP A 175 -8.66 -8.44 19.41
C ASP A 175 -9.66 -7.43 18.83
N TYR A 176 -10.17 -7.66 17.62
CA TYR A 176 -11.02 -6.69 16.94
C TYR A 176 -12.34 -6.46 17.67
N LEU A 177 -12.97 -7.51 18.19
CA LEU A 177 -14.24 -7.42 18.91
C LEU A 177 -14.13 -6.65 20.22
N LEU A 178 -12.95 -6.58 20.82
CA LEU A 178 -12.73 -5.83 22.06
C LEU A 178 -12.99 -4.32 21.86
N ARG A 179 -12.86 -3.81 20.63
CA ARG A 179 -13.17 -2.42 20.28
C ARG A 179 -14.64 -2.07 20.43
N PHE A 180 -15.52 -3.05 20.32
CA PHE A 180 -16.98 -2.86 20.42
C PHE A 180 -17.51 -3.20 21.81
N ARG A 181 -16.65 -3.62 22.74
CA ARG A 181 -17.04 -3.94 24.10
C ARG A 181 -17.24 -2.65 24.92
N ALA A 182 -18.46 -2.42 25.40
CA ALA A 182 -18.71 -1.42 26.40
C ALA A 182 -18.16 -1.87 27.75
N VAL A 183 -17.29 -1.11 28.36
CA VAL A 183 -16.88 -1.29 29.75
C VAL A 183 -17.93 -0.59 30.61
N GLN A 184 -18.73 -1.36 31.37
CA GLN A 184 -19.61 -0.76 32.37
C GLN A 184 -18.78 -0.30 33.57
N PRO A 185 -19.00 0.90 34.11
CA PRO A 185 -18.35 1.33 35.34
C PRO A 185 -18.67 0.37 36.48
N ALA A 186 -17.68 -0.05 37.21
CA ALA A 186 -17.89 -0.83 38.42
C ALA A 186 -18.26 0.15 39.54
N GLY A 187 -19.57 0.14 39.96
CA GLY A 187 -20.04 0.87 41.15
C GLY A 187 -20.36 2.36 40.94
N ASP A 188 -20.89 2.97 42.02
CA ASP A 188 -21.41 4.35 42.06
C ASP A 188 -20.34 5.46 41.98
N ALA A 189 -19.09 5.15 41.69
CA ALA A 189 -17.98 6.10 41.85
C ALA A 189 -17.60 6.88 40.59
N GLY A 190 -18.26 6.72 39.47
CA GLY A 190 -17.99 7.52 38.26
C GLY A 190 -16.59 7.39 37.66
N GLU A 191 -15.74 6.54 38.19
CA GLU A 191 -14.43 6.25 37.66
C GLU A 191 -14.50 5.04 36.71
N TRP A 192 -14.13 5.25 35.47
CA TRP A 192 -13.97 4.16 34.52
C TRP A 192 -12.82 3.26 34.99
N PRO A 193 -13.03 1.96 35.18
CA PRO A 193 -11.92 1.09 35.47
C PRO A 193 -10.93 1.16 34.30
N THR A 194 -9.74 1.63 34.59
CA THR A 194 -8.60 1.47 33.69
C THR A 194 -8.22 -0.01 33.73
N THR A 195 -8.95 -0.84 33.00
CA THR A 195 -8.49 -2.17 32.73
C THR A 195 -7.31 -1.99 31.77
N GLN A 196 -6.11 -2.02 32.30
CA GLN A 196 -4.94 -2.27 31.48
C GLN A 196 -5.15 -3.66 30.88
N ILE A 197 -5.67 -3.69 29.65
CA ILE A 197 -5.58 -4.90 28.84
C ILE A 197 -4.11 -4.99 28.49
N GLU A 198 -3.38 -5.90 29.14
CA GLU A 198 -2.07 -6.31 28.67
C GLU A 198 -2.28 -6.89 27.28
N LEU A 199 -2.07 -6.07 26.27
CA LEU A 199 -2.03 -6.52 24.90
C LEU A 199 -0.83 -7.49 24.79
N PRO A 200 -1.04 -8.66 24.16
CA PRO A 200 0.06 -9.59 23.94
C PRO A 200 1.23 -8.85 23.27
N THR A 201 2.41 -9.19 23.72
CA THR A 201 3.69 -8.58 23.42
C THR A 201 3.79 -8.05 22.00
N ASN A 202 3.88 -6.73 21.90
CA ASN A 202 4.06 -5.94 20.69
C ASN A 202 2.90 -6.00 19.68
N PRO A 203 1.79 -5.25 19.93
CA PRO A 203 0.69 -5.12 18.97
C PRO A 203 1.11 -4.45 17.65
N ASN A 204 2.34 -3.92 17.60
CA ASN A 204 2.89 -3.25 16.43
C ASN A 204 3.81 -4.14 15.58
N LYS A 205 4.06 -5.39 15.99
CA LYS A 205 4.79 -6.32 15.12
C LYS A 205 3.81 -6.96 14.13
N PRO A 206 3.84 -6.55 12.86
CA PRO A 206 2.93 -7.11 11.86
C PRO A 206 3.26 -8.58 11.62
N PRO A 207 2.26 -9.42 11.29
CA PRO A 207 2.53 -10.76 10.82
C PRO A 207 3.28 -10.69 9.50
N ILE A 208 4.36 -11.44 9.39
CA ILE A 208 5.02 -11.71 8.12
C ILE A 208 4.21 -12.77 7.40
N ILE A 209 3.62 -12.40 6.26
CA ILE A 209 2.82 -13.30 5.45
C ILE A 209 3.60 -13.62 4.18
N GLY A 210 4.11 -14.83 4.07
CA GLY A 210 4.87 -15.33 2.93
C GLY A 210 4.35 -16.67 2.40
N GLU A 211 4.92 -17.15 1.32
CA GLU A 211 4.57 -18.46 0.73
C GLU A 211 4.83 -19.65 1.66
N HIS A 212 5.64 -19.46 2.68
CA HIS A 212 5.96 -20.51 3.67
C HIS A 212 5.03 -20.52 4.89
N ALA A 213 3.97 -19.72 4.87
CA ALA A 213 2.98 -19.63 5.96
C ALA A 213 1.70 -20.47 5.65
N LEU A 214 1.83 -21.54 4.87
CA LEU A 214 0.81 -22.56 4.63
C LEU A 214 1.19 -23.86 5.35
#